data_44fed2e2ab436504d24f9bfc31bab1d3
#
_entry.id   44fed2e2ab436504d24f9bfc31bab1d3
#
_cell.length_a   1.000
_cell.length_b   1.000
_cell.length_c   1.000
_cell.angle_alpha   90.00
_cell.angle_beta   90.00
_cell.angle_gamma   90.00
#
_symmetry.space_group_name_H-M   'P 1'
#
loop_
_entity.id
_entity.type
_entity.pdbx_description
1 polymer ?
#
loop_
_entity_poly.entity_id
_entity_poly.type
_entity_poly.pdbx_seq_one_letter_code
_entity_poly.pdbx_strand_id
1 'polypeptide(L)'
;MRAPDPRVLAVARGDEPADLLITGGRVFAPATREWVPTALAIAGSTVAGWGERDARAVVDVGGAALTPAFVDAHMHLESTKLWVDEFVRAVLPHGTTAVAADPHELANVLGVPGVTALMAAAAPLPFTFGVYAPSCVPASAFESAGAALDHRDVRALVEQHGAIGVAELMNFPGVIGGDPEMLARLAAAGDRRADGHAPGVVGRALDAYLAAGVESDHECTRAEEALERRRKGMWVFIREGSASRNLAALIGDVVERGPALAALCTDDREPDGLLRDGHINHCARLAAAAGVPDEDVLLLACTHPARYHGFTHLGDLGPGRQADVLSFAELGSWRPDRVWQAGRLVAAGGVLEPGAVPDAPVPGLLRGTVHLGATPDAAALAPERAAGTRVRAVGVIERSISTRACEVVLGEDDMARAAVVERHRGTGRVGTGYATGFGLRRGALASTVAHDAHNVVVVGALDADGPRDMAVAVARLAELGGGQVAVVDGEVAAEVPLPLAGLMSDRPAAEVAERCRALNAAAAGALGVTIEEPFMQLSFIALSVIPELRITDGGLVDVRRFERVPVEL
;
A
#
# COMPACT_ATOMS: atom_id res chain seq x y z
N MET A 1 -23.68 -13.50 -6.38
CA MET A 1 -24.92 -12.87 -5.84
C MET A 1 -25.18 -13.45 -4.45
N ARG A 2 -25.36 -12.63 -3.41
CA ARG A 2 -25.84 -13.11 -2.11
C ARG A 2 -27.21 -13.77 -2.28
N ALA A 3 -27.46 -14.86 -1.59
CA ALA A 3 -28.80 -15.45 -1.55
C ALA A 3 -29.79 -14.45 -0.95
N PRO A 4 -31.04 -14.37 -1.45
CA PRO A 4 -32.06 -13.50 -0.88
C PRO A 4 -32.29 -13.85 0.60
N ASP A 5 -32.30 -12.84 1.47
CA ASP A 5 -32.60 -13.00 2.89
C ASP A 5 -34.10 -12.69 3.12
N PRO A 6 -34.92 -13.69 3.52
CA PRO A 6 -36.36 -13.48 3.75
C PRO A 6 -36.65 -12.41 4.82
N ARG A 7 -35.77 -12.26 5.82
CA ARG A 7 -35.93 -11.26 6.88
C ARG A 7 -35.71 -9.84 6.34
N VAL A 8 -34.68 -9.64 5.52
CA VAL A 8 -34.47 -8.35 4.84
C VAL A 8 -35.70 -7.97 4.00
N LEU A 9 -36.29 -8.93 3.29
CA LEU A 9 -37.50 -8.69 2.51
C LEU A 9 -38.71 -8.34 3.39
N ALA A 10 -38.90 -9.02 4.55
CA ALA A 10 -39.99 -8.72 5.47
C ALA A 10 -39.86 -7.30 6.05
N VAL A 11 -38.64 -6.91 6.47
CA VAL A 11 -38.35 -5.54 6.93
C VAL A 11 -38.55 -4.53 5.81
N ALA A 12 -38.12 -4.86 4.59
CA ALA A 12 -38.30 -3.96 3.43
C ALA A 12 -39.77 -3.66 3.12
N ARG A 13 -40.67 -4.64 3.27
CA ARG A 13 -42.12 -4.48 3.09
C ARG A 13 -42.83 -3.85 4.31
N GLY A 14 -42.16 -3.82 5.48
CA GLY A 14 -42.76 -3.37 6.74
C GLY A 14 -43.53 -4.46 7.51
N ASP A 15 -43.36 -5.73 7.15
CA ASP A 15 -43.98 -6.86 7.85
C ASP A 15 -43.27 -7.15 9.19
N GLU A 16 -41.98 -6.80 9.31
CA GLU A 16 -41.17 -6.90 10.52
C GLU A 16 -40.43 -5.59 10.83
N PRO A 17 -40.16 -5.29 12.12
CA PRO A 17 -39.38 -4.12 12.47
C PRO A 17 -37.91 -4.27 12.05
N ALA A 18 -37.30 -3.17 11.62
CA ALA A 18 -35.86 -3.08 11.39
C ALA A 18 -35.07 -3.32 12.70
N ASP A 19 -33.82 -3.75 12.60
CA ASP A 19 -32.94 -3.81 13.76
C ASP A 19 -32.48 -2.42 14.18
N LEU A 20 -32.18 -1.58 13.19
CA LEU A 20 -31.77 -0.18 13.35
C LEU A 20 -32.46 0.69 12.30
N LEU A 21 -32.97 1.83 12.74
CA LEU A 21 -33.41 2.93 11.86
C LEU A 21 -32.53 4.14 12.13
N ILE A 22 -31.80 4.60 11.10
CA ILE A 22 -31.03 5.85 11.15
C ILE A 22 -31.91 6.94 10.55
N THR A 23 -32.30 7.92 11.38
CA THR A 23 -33.26 8.99 11.03
C THR A 23 -32.59 10.37 11.04
N GLY A 24 -33.31 11.38 10.53
CA GLY A 24 -32.88 12.77 10.60
C GLY A 24 -31.69 13.12 9.72
N GLY A 25 -31.32 12.26 8.76
CA GLY A 25 -30.18 12.47 7.87
C GLY A 25 -30.59 12.74 6.41
N ARG A 26 -29.56 12.99 5.59
CA ARG A 26 -29.65 13.06 4.12
C ARG A 26 -28.77 11.97 3.54
N VAL A 27 -29.36 11.01 2.85
CA VAL A 27 -28.66 9.87 2.24
C VAL A 27 -28.11 10.28 0.87
N PHE A 28 -26.85 10.02 0.62
CA PHE A 28 -26.27 10.18 -0.70
C PHE A 28 -26.71 9.04 -1.64
N ALA A 29 -27.25 9.41 -2.79
CA ALA A 29 -27.66 8.50 -3.86
C ALA A 29 -26.62 8.57 -5.01
N PRO A 30 -25.65 7.64 -5.10
CA PRO A 30 -24.54 7.75 -6.07
C PRO A 30 -24.98 7.78 -7.53
N ALA A 31 -26.05 7.07 -7.87
CA ALA A 31 -26.52 6.95 -9.26
C ALA A 31 -27.10 8.27 -9.81
N THR A 32 -27.75 9.07 -8.96
CA THR A 32 -28.36 10.35 -9.34
C THR A 32 -27.56 11.55 -8.82
N ARG A 33 -26.56 11.31 -7.97
CA ARG A 33 -25.72 12.35 -7.31
C ARG A 33 -26.53 13.30 -6.44
N GLU A 34 -27.60 12.79 -5.82
CA GLU A 34 -28.52 13.56 -5.00
C GLU A 34 -28.36 13.24 -3.52
N TRP A 35 -28.70 14.21 -2.70
CA TRP A 35 -28.86 14.09 -1.26
C TRP A 35 -30.36 14.00 -0.93
N VAL A 36 -30.81 12.82 -0.54
CA VAL A 36 -32.20 12.54 -0.28
C VAL A 36 -32.49 12.57 1.23
N PRO A 37 -33.31 13.52 1.75
CA PRO A 37 -33.76 13.50 3.14
C PRO A 37 -34.62 12.25 3.38
N THR A 38 -34.09 11.27 4.07
CA THR A 38 -34.78 10.00 4.34
C THR A 38 -34.14 9.25 5.51
N ALA A 39 -34.86 8.27 6.06
CA ALA A 39 -34.31 7.33 7.02
C ALA A 39 -33.73 6.10 6.31
N LEU A 40 -32.74 5.44 6.93
CA LEU A 40 -32.19 4.14 6.52
C LEU A 40 -32.65 3.05 7.48
N ALA A 41 -33.37 2.07 6.97
CA ALA A 41 -33.76 0.89 7.72
C ALA A 41 -32.76 -0.26 7.48
N ILE A 42 -32.23 -0.83 8.56
CA ILE A 42 -31.19 -1.87 8.53
C ILE A 42 -31.75 -3.15 9.16
N ALA A 43 -31.56 -4.27 8.46
CA ALA A 43 -31.87 -5.62 8.94
C ALA A 43 -30.59 -6.47 8.93
N GLY A 44 -30.09 -6.83 10.10
CA GLY A 44 -28.80 -7.49 10.26
C GLY A 44 -27.68 -6.65 9.67
N SER A 45 -26.98 -7.19 8.68
CA SER A 45 -25.87 -6.50 7.99
C SER A 45 -26.29 -5.72 6.74
N THR A 46 -27.59 -5.61 6.44
CA THR A 46 -28.08 -5.19 5.13
C THR A 46 -29.03 -4.00 5.25
N VAL A 47 -28.89 -3.01 4.35
CA VAL A 47 -29.87 -1.95 4.17
C VAL A 47 -31.16 -2.59 3.62
N ALA A 48 -32.23 -2.57 4.41
CA ALA A 48 -33.53 -3.11 4.01
C ALA A 48 -34.33 -2.11 3.17
N GLY A 49 -34.14 -0.82 3.39
CA GLY A 49 -34.84 0.20 2.61
C GLY A 49 -34.66 1.61 3.13
N TRP A 50 -35.21 2.55 2.38
CA TRP A 50 -35.28 3.96 2.73
C TRP A 50 -36.70 4.32 3.23
N GLY A 51 -36.77 5.32 4.09
CA GLY A 51 -38.00 5.82 4.68
C GLY A 51 -38.28 5.28 6.08
N GLU A 52 -39.23 5.92 6.76
CA GLU A 52 -39.64 5.60 8.13
C GLU A 52 -40.25 4.19 8.20
N ARG A 53 -39.86 3.43 9.23
CA ARG A 53 -40.35 2.08 9.53
C ARG A 53 -40.29 1.83 11.03
N ASP A 54 -41.02 0.83 11.49
CA ASP A 54 -40.86 0.32 12.84
C ASP A 54 -39.43 -0.28 12.99
N ALA A 55 -38.80 0.03 14.10
CA ALA A 55 -37.44 -0.46 14.39
C ALA A 55 -37.24 -0.76 15.86
N ARG A 56 -36.33 -1.71 16.16
CA ARG A 56 -35.93 -2.08 17.52
C ARG A 56 -35.06 -1.00 18.18
N ALA A 57 -34.23 -0.35 17.36
CA ALA A 57 -33.40 0.78 17.76
C ALA A 57 -33.53 1.92 16.74
N VAL A 58 -33.53 3.16 17.24
CA VAL A 58 -33.57 4.35 16.42
C VAL A 58 -32.40 5.25 16.78
N VAL A 59 -31.69 5.75 15.78
CA VAL A 59 -30.59 6.70 15.94
C VAL A 59 -30.90 7.92 15.08
N ASP A 60 -31.15 9.05 15.74
CA ASP A 60 -31.25 10.34 15.05
C ASP A 60 -29.84 10.93 14.84
N VAL A 61 -29.52 11.30 13.61
CA VAL A 61 -28.24 11.89 13.22
C VAL A 61 -28.29 13.42 13.05
N GLY A 62 -29.43 14.05 13.38
CA GLY A 62 -29.52 15.51 13.52
C GLY A 62 -29.20 16.31 12.25
N GLY A 63 -29.60 15.86 11.06
CA GLY A 63 -29.31 16.53 9.79
C GLY A 63 -28.03 16.10 9.09
N ALA A 64 -27.29 15.14 9.65
CA ALA A 64 -26.02 14.68 9.09
C ALA A 64 -26.16 14.13 7.65
N ALA A 65 -25.08 14.23 6.89
CA ALA A 65 -24.91 13.52 5.64
C ALA A 65 -24.63 12.04 5.92
N LEU A 66 -25.37 11.15 5.25
CA LEU A 66 -25.19 9.70 5.31
C LEU A 66 -24.63 9.21 3.97
N THR A 67 -23.45 8.60 3.99
CA THR A 67 -22.77 8.12 2.79
C THR A 67 -22.42 6.64 2.90
N PRO A 68 -22.18 5.94 1.77
CA PRO A 68 -21.45 4.68 1.81
C PRO A 68 -20.09 4.89 2.47
N ALA A 69 -19.56 3.83 3.06
CA ALA A 69 -18.19 3.87 3.61
C ALA A 69 -17.13 3.89 2.52
N PHE A 70 -15.95 4.39 2.88
CA PHE A 70 -14.81 4.50 1.98
C PHE A 70 -14.22 3.14 1.64
N VAL A 71 -13.75 3.03 0.41
CA VAL A 71 -13.07 1.86 -0.16
C VAL A 71 -11.73 2.32 -0.73
N ASP A 72 -10.63 1.71 -0.33
CA ASP A 72 -9.33 1.96 -0.95
C ASP A 72 -9.20 1.12 -2.23
N ALA A 73 -8.90 1.79 -3.34
CA ALA A 73 -8.81 1.12 -4.63
C ALA A 73 -7.52 0.33 -4.83
N HIS A 74 -6.45 0.62 -4.08
CA HIS A 74 -5.18 -0.10 -4.18
C HIS A 74 -4.27 0.25 -3.00
N MET A 75 -3.76 -0.78 -2.32
CA MET A 75 -2.83 -0.59 -1.21
C MET A 75 -1.99 -1.82 -0.92
N HIS A 76 -0.83 -1.60 -0.26
CA HIS A 76 0.00 -2.64 0.33
C HIS A 76 -0.13 -2.60 1.85
N LEU A 77 -0.65 -3.69 2.43
CA LEU A 77 -0.82 -3.77 3.89
C LEU A 77 0.54 -3.66 4.60
N GLU A 78 1.55 -4.29 4.03
CA GLU A 78 2.91 -4.39 4.54
C GLU A 78 3.55 -3.02 4.73
N SER A 79 3.31 -2.09 3.83
CA SER A 79 3.80 -0.71 3.91
C SER A 79 3.26 0.05 5.13
N THR A 80 2.11 -0.38 5.69
CA THR A 80 1.61 0.16 6.95
C THR A 80 2.40 -0.33 8.16
N LYS A 81 3.24 -1.35 8.02
CA LYS A 81 3.97 -2.04 9.08
C LYS A 81 3.08 -2.67 10.16
N LEU A 82 1.77 -2.75 9.92
CA LEU A 82 0.76 -3.23 10.86
C LEU A 82 0.21 -4.59 10.43
N TRP A 83 -0.03 -5.48 11.39
CA TRP A 83 -0.81 -6.67 11.11
C TRP A 83 -2.28 -6.33 10.86
N VAL A 84 -3.03 -7.24 10.25
CA VAL A 84 -4.37 -6.99 9.71
C VAL A 84 -5.36 -6.35 10.70
N ASP A 85 -5.37 -6.76 11.96
CA ASP A 85 -6.29 -6.21 12.97
C ASP A 85 -5.89 -4.82 13.44
N GLU A 86 -4.59 -4.55 13.60
CA GLU A 86 -4.09 -3.22 13.95
C GLU A 86 -4.30 -2.23 12.78
N PHE A 87 -4.15 -2.68 11.54
CA PHE A 87 -4.53 -1.89 10.38
C PHE A 87 -6.03 -1.54 10.41
N VAL A 88 -6.90 -2.52 10.62
CA VAL A 88 -8.35 -2.29 10.70
C VAL A 88 -8.70 -1.33 11.83
N ARG A 89 -8.06 -1.48 13.01
CA ARG A 89 -8.22 -0.55 14.14
C ARG A 89 -7.82 0.88 13.78
N ALA A 90 -6.78 1.04 12.97
CA ALA A 90 -6.30 2.35 12.54
C ALA A 90 -7.23 3.03 11.53
N VAL A 91 -7.86 2.28 10.59
CA VAL A 91 -8.59 2.89 9.47
C VAL A 91 -10.10 3.00 9.68
N LEU A 92 -10.72 2.11 10.48
CA LEU A 92 -12.17 2.17 10.72
C LEU A 92 -12.65 3.50 11.30
N PRO A 93 -11.97 4.14 12.27
CA PRO A 93 -12.38 5.45 12.77
C PRO A 93 -12.37 6.56 11.72
N HIS A 94 -11.62 6.34 10.63
CA HIS A 94 -11.54 7.24 9.49
C HIS A 94 -12.57 6.94 8.39
N GLY A 95 -13.40 5.89 8.57
CA GLY A 95 -14.50 5.55 7.68
C GLY A 95 -14.16 4.60 6.54
N THR A 96 -12.94 4.08 6.47
CA THR A 96 -12.61 3.02 5.50
C THR A 96 -13.04 1.67 6.03
N THR A 97 -13.88 0.95 5.29
CA THR A 97 -14.40 -0.39 5.65
C THR A 97 -13.99 -1.47 4.65
N ALA A 98 -13.34 -1.08 3.56
CA ALA A 98 -12.88 -2.01 2.54
C ALA A 98 -11.60 -1.53 1.86
N VAL A 99 -10.77 -2.49 1.44
CA VAL A 99 -9.57 -2.24 0.64
C VAL A 99 -9.41 -3.31 -0.45
N ALA A 100 -8.77 -2.92 -1.55
CA ALA A 100 -8.19 -3.84 -2.51
C ALA A 100 -6.67 -3.91 -2.23
N ALA A 101 -6.24 -5.03 -1.64
CA ALA A 101 -4.87 -5.22 -1.18
C ALA A 101 -4.08 -6.12 -2.12
N ASP A 102 -2.89 -5.68 -2.50
CA ASP A 102 -1.89 -6.50 -3.17
C ASP A 102 -0.77 -6.89 -2.19
N PRO A 103 -0.74 -8.12 -1.68
CA PRO A 103 0.27 -8.58 -0.73
C PRO A 103 1.53 -9.14 -1.42
N HIS A 104 2.02 -8.49 -2.48
CA HIS A 104 3.18 -8.99 -3.21
C HIS A 104 4.47 -8.93 -2.39
N GLU A 105 4.56 -8.00 -1.45
CA GLU A 105 5.70 -7.89 -0.54
C GLU A 105 5.79 -9.13 0.37
N LEU A 106 4.67 -9.50 1.00
CA LEU A 106 4.59 -10.72 1.80
C LEU A 106 4.81 -11.98 0.94
N ALA A 107 4.31 -11.98 -0.30
CA ALA A 107 4.52 -13.05 -1.26
C ALA A 107 6.00 -13.20 -1.66
N ASN A 108 6.76 -12.11 -1.76
CA ASN A 108 8.20 -12.15 -2.01
C ASN A 108 8.97 -12.83 -0.86
N VAL A 109 8.45 -12.78 0.37
CA VAL A 109 9.09 -13.45 1.53
C VAL A 109 8.61 -14.89 1.68
N LEU A 110 7.30 -15.15 1.59
CA LEU A 110 6.66 -16.40 2.01
C LEU A 110 5.83 -17.10 0.92
N GLY A 111 5.72 -16.54 -0.28
CA GLY A 111 4.95 -17.12 -1.39
C GLY A 111 3.46 -17.24 -1.10
N VAL A 112 2.82 -18.20 -1.77
CA VAL A 112 1.39 -18.53 -1.58
C VAL A 112 1.01 -18.76 -0.11
N PRO A 113 1.82 -19.46 0.73
CA PRO A 113 1.53 -19.59 2.16
C PRO A 113 1.39 -18.27 2.91
N GLY A 114 2.21 -17.25 2.58
CA GLY A 114 2.11 -15.92 3.19
C GLY A 114 0.80 -15.23 2.83
N VAL A 115 0.45 -15.21 1.54
CA VAL A 115 -0.80 -14.61 1.04
C VAL A 115 -2.03 -15.27 1.66
N THR A 116 -2.08 -16.60 1.68
CA THR A 116 -3.22 -17.35 2.26
C THR A 116 -3.32 -17.18 3.77
N ALA A 117 -2.20 -17.04 4.47
CA ALA A 117 -2.18 -16.76 5.90
C ALA A 117 -2.76 -15.36 6.21
N LEU A 118 -2.42 -14.35 5.41
CA LEU A 118 -3.01 -13.00 5.51
C LEU A 118 -4.52 -13.06 5.26
N MET A 119 -4.96 -13.73 4.19
CA MET A 119 -6.38 -13.86 3.87
C MET A 119 -7.16 -14.54 5.01
N ALA A 120 -6.59 -15.59 5.60
CA ALA A 120 -7.22 -16.32 6.70
C ALA A 120 -7.31 -15.46 7.99
N ALA A 121 -6.28 -14.67 8.29
CA ALA A 121 -6.28 -13.76 9.43
C ALA A 121 -7.24 -12.58 9.27
N ALA A 122 -7.41 -12.09 8.05
CA ALA A 122 -8.32 -10.99 7.73
C ALA A 122 -9.81 -11.41 7.71
N ALA A 123 -10.11 -12.67 7.38
CA ALA A 123 -11.47 -13.15 7.16
C ALA A 123 -12.46 -12.91 8.33
N PRO A 124 -12.10 -13.04 9.62
CA PRO A 124 -13.02 -12.82 10.75
C PRO A 124 -13.20 -11.33 11.12
N LEU A 125 -12.42 -10.42 10.54
CA LEU A 125 -12.45 -9.01 10.91
C LEU A 125 -13.70 -8.31 10.33
N PRO A 126 -14.24 -7.29 11.02
CA PRO A 126 -15.35 -6.48 10.53
C PRO A 126 -14.87 -5.50 9.46
N PHE A 127 -14.39 -6.06 8.35
CA PHE A 127 -13.76 -5.30 7.28
C PHE A 127 -13.77 -6.13 5.98
N THR A 128 -13.79 -5.50 4.84
CA THR A 128 -13.71 -6.20 3.55
C THR A 128 -12.29 -6.10 2.99
N PHE A 129 -11.53 -7.20 3.06
CA PHE A 129 -10.27 -7.33 2.36
C PHE A 129 -10.49 -8.02 1.01
N GLY A 130 -10.39 -7.27 -0.08
CA GLY A 130 -10.26 -7.82 -1.41
C GLY A 130 -8.78 -8.08 -1.70
N VAL A 131 -8.32 -9.32 -1.54
CA VAL A 131 -6.90 -9.65 -1.76
C VAL A 131 -6.68 -10.08 -3.21
N TYR A 132 -5.74 -9.44 -3.87
CA TYR A 132 -5.30 -9.80 -5.21
C TYR A 132 -4.22 -10.89 -5.18
N ALA A 133 -4.10 -11.65 -6.27
CA ALA A 133 -3.04 -12.63 -6.46
C ALA A 133 -1.78 -11.93 -7.00
N PRO A 134 -0.66 -11.89 -6.25
CA PRO A 134 0.57 -11.23 -6.70
C PRO A 134 1.08 -11.78 -8.05
N SER A 135 1.39 -10.88 -8.96
CA SER A 135 1.77 -11.23 -10.34
C SER A 135 3.27 -11.28 -10.59
N CYS A 136 4.06 -10.53 -9.83
CA CYS A 136 5.49 -10.31 -10.06
C CYS A 136 6.32 -10.66 -8.82
N VAL A 137 6.51 -11.96 -8.56
CA VAL A 137 7.26 -12.49 -7.43
C VAL A 137 8.31 -13.50 -7.93
N PRO A 138 9.62 -13.19 -7.89
CA PRO A 138 10.21 -11.86 -7.66
C PRO A 138 9.87 -10.89 -8.80
N ALA A 139 10.06 -9.59 -8.54
CA ALA A 139 9.81 -8.56 -9.53
C ALA A 139 10.77 -8.65 -10.72
N SER A 140 12.04 -9.02 -10.47
CA SER A 140 13.05 -9.22 -11.52
C SER A 140 13.96 -10.41 -11.27
N ALA A 141 14.72 -10.81 -12.32
CA ALA A 141 15.76 -11.87 -12.22
C ALA A 141 17.07 -11.37 -11.59
N PHE A 142 17.18 -10.08 -11.23
CA PHE A 142 18.41 -9.50 -10.70
C PHE A 142 18.54 -9.64 -9.19
N GLU A 143 17.51 -10.05 -8.51
CA GLU A 143 17.41 -10.13 -7.06
C GLU A 143 17.00 -11.53 -6.58
N SER A 144 17.36 -11.85 -5.33
CA SER A 144 16.90 -13.05 -4.65
C SER A 144 15.66 -12.72 -3.83
N ALA A 145 14.63 -13.57 -3.91
CA ALA A 145 13.44 -13.51 -3.09
C ALA A 145 13.27 -14.80 -2.27
N GLY A 146 12.43 -14.75 -1.24
CA GLY A 146 12.07 -15.91 -0.43
C GLY A 146 11.25 -16.94 -1.20
N ALA A 147 10.46 -16.48 -2.16
CA ALA A 147 9.62 -17.32 -3.01
C ALA A 147 9.65 -16.85 -4.47
N ALA A 148 9.10 -17.68 -5.35
CA ALA A 148 8.79 -17.32 -6.72
C ALA A 148 7.41 -17.89 -7.05
N LEU A 149 6.56 -17.09 -7.68
CA LEU A 149 5.22 -17.48 -8.12
C LEU A 149 5.20 -17.59 -9.64
N ASP A 150 4.74 -18.73 -10.15
CA ASP A 150 4.44 -18.89 -11.59
C ASP A 150 2.93 -18.66 -11.85
N HIS A 151 2.51 -18.75 -13.12
CA HIS A 151 1.11 -18.60 -13.51
C HIS A 151 0.16 -19.62 -12.86
N ARG A 152 0.66 -20.79 -12.38
CA ARG A 152 -0.14 -21.81 -11.70
C ARG A 152 -0.43 -21.40 -10.29
N ASP A 153 0.54 -20.80 -9.60
CA ASP A 153 0.40 -20.24 -8.25
C ASP A 153 -0.61 -19.08 -8.27
N VAL A 154 -0.48 -18.16 -9.24
CA VAL A 154 -1.43 -17.06 -9.44
C VAL A 154 -2.83 -17.59 -9.68
N ARG A 155 -2.98 -18.58 -10.55
CA ARG A 155 -4.27 -19.23 -10.81
C ARG A 155 -4.84 -19.91 -9.58
N ALA A 156 -4.02 -20.61 -8.79
CA ALA A 156 -4.46 -21.25 -7.55
C ALA A 156 -4.97 -20.22 -6.53
N LEU A 157 -4.29 -19.08 -6.38
CA LEU A 157 -4.76 -17.99 -5.53
C LEU A 157 -6.13 -17.47 -5.99
N VAL A 158 -6.34 -17.30 -7.28
CA VAL A 158 -7.60 -16.81 -7.86
C VAL A 158 -8.72 -17.83 -7.76
N GLU A 159 -8.50 -19.09 -8.19
CA GLU A 159 -9.55 -20.10 -8.31
C GLU A 159 -9.84 -20.86 -7.01
N GLN A 160 -8.81 -21.10 -6.17
CA GLN A 160 -8.92 -21.96 -4.99
C GLN A 160 -8.92 -21.20 -3.68
N HIS A 161 -8.23 -20.04 -3.61
CA HIS A 161 -8.10 -19.25 -2.38
C HIS A 161 -8.96 -18.00 -2.35
N GLY A 162 -9.60 -17.63 -3.47
CA GLY A 162 -10.58 -16.54 -3.50
C GLY A 162 -9.97 -15.16 -3.69
N ALA A 163 -8.76 -15.06 -4.23
CA ALA A 163 -8.22 -13.78 -4.67
C ALA A 163 -9.16 -13.13 -5.69
N ILE A 164 -9.34 -11.81 -5.58
CA ILE A 164 -10.36 -11.07 -6.36
C ILE A 164 -9.92 -10.75 -7.78
N GLY A 165 -8.66 -10.99 -8.12
CA GLY A 165 -8.07 -10.74 -9.43
C GLY A 165 -6.57 -10.99 -9.41
N VAL A 166 -5.89 -10.53 -10.46
CA VAL A 166 -4.42 -10.52 -10.57
C VAL A 166 -3.92 -9.13 -10.18
N ALA A 167 -2.98 -9.09 -9.26
CA ALA A 167 -2.36 -7.88 -8.75
C ALA A 167 -1.54 -7.14 -9.82
N GLU A 168 -1.09 -5.99 -9.48
CA GLU A 168 -0.36 -5.08 -10.37
C GLU A 168 0.72 -5.76 -11.20
N LEU A 169 0.65 -5.54 -12.52
CA LEU A 169 1.56 -6.11 -13.51
C LEU A 169 2.84 -5.25 -13.63
N MET A 170 3.71 -5.27 -12.60
CA MET A 170 4.95 -4.48 -12.54
C MET A 170 5.93 -4.81 -13.68
N ASN A 171 5.94 -6.06 -14.16
CA ASN A 171 6.70 -6.42 -15.36
C ASN A 171 5.93 -6.02 -16.65
N PHE A 172 5.53 -4.74 -16.73
CA PHE A 172 4.87 -4.19 -17.92
C PHE A 172 5.72 -4.35 -19.20
N PRO A 173 7.07 -4.28 -19.18
CA PRO A 173 7.85 -4.55 -20.38
C PRO A 173 7.65 -5.99 -20.91
N GLY A 174 7.55 -6.96 -20.02
CA GLY A 174 7.25 -8.35 -20.39
C GLY A 174 5.84 -8.49 -20.98
N VAL A 175 4.84 -7.85 -20.38
CA VAL A 175 3.46 -7.83 -20.92
C VAL A 175 3.43 -7.21 -22.31
N ILE A 176 4.01 -6.02 -22.49
CA ILE A 176 4.07 -5.30 -23.77
C ILE A 176 4.86 -6.09 -24.82
N GLY A 177 5.94 -6.76 -24.40
CA GLY A 177 6.77 -7.59 -25.27
C GLY A 177 6.17 -8.95 -25.59
N GLY A 178 5.05 -9.32 -24.98
CA GLY A 178 4.38 -10.60 -25.24
C GLY A 178 5.06 -11.80 -24.57
N ASP A 179 5.71 -11.60 -23.42
CA ASP A 179 6.32 -12.69 -22.64
C ASP A 179 5.27 -13.74 -22.28
N PRO A 180 5.48 -15.03 -22.65
CA PRO A 180 4.46 -16.07 -22.48
C PRO A 180 4.08 -16.32 -21.02
N GLU A 181 5.03 -16.19 -20.06
CA GLU A 181 4.75 -16.41 -18.65
C GLU A 181 3.94 -15.24 -18.08
N MET A 182 4.27 -13.98 -18.44
CA MET A 182 3.51 -12.82 -18.03
C MET A 182 2.08 -12.86 -18.59
N LEU A 183 1.90 -13.24 -19.85
CA LEU A 183 0.58 -13.41 -20.45
C LEU A 183 -0.20 -14.56 -19.80
N ALA A 184 0.46 -15.65 -19.38
CA ALA A 184 -0.18 -16.74 -18.65
C ALA A 184 -0.61 -16.33 -17.23
N ARG A 185 0.18 -15.49 -16.53
CA ARG A 185 -0.22 -14.91 -15.23
C ARG A 185 -1.43 -13.99 -15.39
N LEU A 186 -1.41 -13.13 -16.39
CA LEU A 186 -2.54 -12.25 -16.70
C LEU A 186 -3.80 -13.06 -17.03
N ALA A 187 -3.68 -14.11 -17.84
CA ALA A 187 -4.80 -15.01 -18.17
C ALA A 187 -5.37 -15.77 -16.95
N ALA A 188 -4.61 -15.88 -15.85
CA ALA A 188 -5.09 -16.48 -14.61
C ALA A 188 -6.19 -15.65 -13.92
N ALA A 189 -6.36 -14.37 -14.27
CA ALA A 189 -7.46 -13.54 -13.79
C ALA A 189 -8.83 -14.11 -14.20
N GLY A 190 -8.94 -14.78 -15.34
CA GLY A 190 -10.22 -15.25 -15.88
C GLY A 190 -11.16 -14.08 -16.15
N ASP A 191 -12.35 -14.10 -15.55
CA ASP A 191 -13.35 -13.02 -15.64
C ASP A 191 -13.13 -11.90 -14.58
N ARG A 192 -12.07 -11.97 -13.79
CA ARG A 192 -11.74 -11.00 -12.75
C ARG A 192 -10.80 -9.94 -13.28
N ARG A 193 -10.60 -8.89 -12.50
CA ARG A 193 -9.72 -7.77 -12.85
C ARG A 193 -8.24 -8.16 -12.84
N ALA A 194 -7.48 -7.48 -13.69
CA ALA A 194 -6.04 -7.45 -13.64
C ALA A 194 -5.58 -6.00 -13.46
N ASP A 195 -4.94 -5.73 -12.34
CA ASP A 195 -4.44 -4.40 -12.01
C ASP A 195 -3.10 -4.13 -12.70
N GLY A 196 -2.85 -2.88 -13.00
CA GLY A 196 -1.67 -2.43 -13.71
C GLY A 196 -0.75 -1.56 -12.85
N HIS A 197 0.50 -1.56 -13.29
CA HIS A 197 1.59 -0.75 -12.79
C HIS A 197 2.47 -0.38 -13.98
N ALA A 198 2.30 0.82 -14.53
CA ALA A 198 2.89 1.17 -15.82
C ALA A 198 3.45 2.60 -15.83
N PRO A 199 4.46 2.92 -14.97
CA PRO A 199 5.03 4.26 -14.87
C PRO A 199 5.62 4.71 -16.21
N GLY A 200 5.16 5.87 -16.71
CA GLY A 200 5.66 6.48 -17.94
C GLY A 200 5.29 5.78 -19.24
N VAL A 201 4.48 4.72 -19.22
CA VAL A 201 4.01 4.02 -20.41
C VAL A 201 2.94 4.84 -21.12
N VAL A 202 3.16 5.18 -22.39
CA VAL A 202 2.28 6.02 -23.22
C VAL A 202 2.22 5.51 -24.68
N GLY A 203 1.31 6.04 -25.46
CA GLY A 203 1.20 5.77 -26.91
C GLY A 203 0.94 4.29 -27.22
N ARG A 204 1.69 3.73 -28.18
CA ARG A 204 1.52 2.33 -28.63
C ARG A 204 1.88 1.31 -27.55
N ALA A 205 2.80 1.63 -26.65
CA ALA A 205 3.12 0.75 -25.54
C ALA A 205 1.93 0.62 -24.58
N LEU A 206 1.23 1.72 -24.30
CA LEU A 206 0.00 1.69 -23.52
C LEU A 206 -1.12 0.93 -24.25
N ASP A 207 -1.23 1.07 -25.59
CA ASP A 207 -2.19 0.30 -26.37
C ASP A 207 -1.95 -1.20 -26.24
N ALA A 208 -0.68 -1.64 -26.29
CA ALA A 208 -0.31 -3.04 -26.12
C ALA A 208 -0.62 -3.56 -24.71
N TYR A 209 -0.35 -2.77 -23.68
CA TYR A 209 -0.63 -3.11 -22.29
C TYR A 209 -2.13 -3.28 -22.03
N LEU A 210 -2.95 -2.35 -22.52
CA LEU A 210 -4.42 -2.45 -22.48
C LEU A 210 -4.96 -3.62 -23.29
N ALA A 211 -4.42 -3.85 -24.51
CA ALA A 211 -4.84 -4.95 -25.36
C ALA A 211 -4.51 -6.33 -24.78
N ALA A 212 -3.52 -6.41 -23.88
CA ALA A 212 -3.25 -7.61 -23.11
C ALA A 212 -4.32 -7.90 -22.02
N GLY A 213 -5.16 -6.91 -21.65
CA GLY A 213 -6.24 -7.07 -20.68
C GLY A 213 -5.98 -6.43 -19.31
N VAL A 214 -4.96 -5.57 -19.17
CA VAL A 214 -4.74 -4.81 -17.95
C VAL A 214 -5.71 -3.62 -17.92
N GLU A 215 -6.39 -3.40 -16.79
CA GLU A 215 -7.55 -2.52 -16.76
C GLU A 215 -7.36 -1.25 -15.91
N SER A 216 -6.32 -1.18 -15.06
CA SER A 216 -6.05 -0.04 -14.19
C SER A 216 -4.59 0.40 -14.21
N ASP A 217 -4.30 1.57 -13.67
CA ASP A 217 -2.96 2.05 -13.35
C ASP A 217 -3.01 3.10 -12.23
N HIS A 218 -2.07 3.01 -11.29
CA HIS A 218 -1.92 3.96 -10.18
C HIS A 218 -0.59 4.74 -10.24
N GLU A 219 0.24 4.49 -11.27
CA GLU A 219 1.59 5.03 -11.40
C GLU A 219 1.68 6.33 -12.20
N CYS A 220 0.54 6.92 -12.58
CA CYS A 220 0.55 8.22 -13.23
C CYS A 220 1.15 9.30 -12.33
N THR A 221 2.08 10.07 -12.87
CA THR A 221 2.68 11.23 -12.19
C THR A 221 2.33 12.57 -12.84
N ARG A 222 1.73 12.54 -14.04
CA ARG A 222 1.35 13.71 -14.83
C ARG A 222 -0.08 13.61 -15.34
N ALA A 223 -0.76 14.75 -15.40
CA ALA A 223 -2.15 14.83 -15.84
C ALA A 223 -2.37 14.25 -17.25
N GLU A 224 -1.40 14.44 -18.16
CA GLU A 224 -1.48 13.95 -19.54
C GLU A 224 -1.46 12.43 -19.60
N GLU A 225 -0.72 11.76 -18.71
CA GLU A 225 -0.68 10.30 -18.60
C GLU A 225 -2.04 9.76 -18.15
N ALA A 226 -2.60 10.35 -17.09
CA ALA A 226 -3.92 9.99 -16.56
C ALA A 226 -5.02 10.18 -17.62
N LEU A 227 -4.98 11.32 -18.32
CA LEU A 227 -5.93 11.64 -19.37
C LEU A 227 -5.85 10.65 -20.55
N GLU A 228 -4.65 10.25 -20.98
CA GLU A 228 -4.48 9.25 -22.04
C GLU A 228 -5.07 7.91 -21.65
N ARG A 229 -4.82 7.44 -20.43
CA ARG A 229 -5.38 6.19 -19.90
C ARG A 229 -6.91 6.22 -19.88
N ARG A 230 -7.51 7.26 -19.29
CA ARG A 230 -8.96 7.41 -19.21
C ARG A 230 -9.60 7.49 -20.60
N ARG A 231 -8.99 8.19 -21.57
CA ARG A 231 -9.44 8.24 -22.97
C ARG A 231 -9.45 6.89 -23.66
N LYS A 232 -8.53 6.01 -23.26
CA LYS A 232 -8.41 4.64 -23.81
C LYS A 232 -9.22 3.60 -23.02
N GLY A 233 -10.00 4.04 -22.01
CA GLY A 233 -10.86 3.16 -21.23
C GLY A 233 -10.20 2.50 -20.03
N MET A 234 -8.98 2.88 -19.68
CA MET A 234 -8.26 2.39 -18.50
C MET A 234 -8.67 3.17 -17.24
N TRP A 235 -8.83 2.49 -16.13
CA TRP A 235 -9.02 3.11 -14.84
C TRP A 235 -7.72 3.76 -14.35
N VAL A 236 -7.85 4.91 -13.73
CA VAL A 236 -6.75 5.61 -13.06
C VAL A 236 -7.05 5.67 -11.56
N PHE A 237 -6.20 5.04 -10.76
CA PHE A 237 -6.26 5.20 -9.32
C PHE A 237 -5.35 6.35 -8.91
N ILE A 238 -5.95 7.39 -8.35
CA ILE A 238 -5.27 8.63 -7.96
C ILE A 238 -4.68 8.41 -6.58
N ARG A 239 -3.37 8.26 -6.54
CA ARG A 239 -2.61 7.86 -5.37
C ARG A 239 -2.23 9.04 -4.47
N GLU A 240 -2.40 8.85 -3.14
CA GLU A 240 -1.88 9.75 -2.11
C GLU A 240 -1.28 8.93 -0.97
N GLY A 241 -0.10 8.40 -1.20
CA GLY A 241 0.69 7.61 -0.24
C GLY A 241 1.53 8.45 0.72
N SER A 242 2.45 7.81 1.42
CA SER A 242 3.42 8.51 2.28
C SER A 242 4.57 9.12 1.49
N ALA A 243 5.16 8.36 0.55
CA ALA A 243 6.24 8.85 -0.31
C ALA A 243 5.71 9.30 -1.69
N SER A 244 4.83 8.53 -2.32
CA SER A 244 4.29 8.83 -3.64
C SER A 244 2.97 9.59 -3.52
N ARG A 245 3.00 10.91 -3.73
CA ARG A 245 1.88 11.84 -3.56
C ARG A 245 1.51 12.46 -4.89
N ASN A 246 0.65 11.80 -5.65
CA ASN A 246 0.34 12.19 -7.01
C ASN A 246 -1.02 12.90 -7.16
N LEU A 247 -1.86 12.92 -6.10
CA LEU A 247 -3.21 13.47 -6.16
C LEU A 247 -3.22 14.91 -6.69
N ALA A 248 -2.39 15.78 -6.16
CA ALA A 248 -2.34 17.19 -6.57
C ALA A 248 -2.01 17.37 -8.06
N ALA A 249 -1.19 16.49 -8.64
CA ALA A 249 -0.82 16.54 -10.06
C ALA A 249 -1.92 16.01 -11.00
N LEU A 250 -2.77 15.10 -10.50
CA LEU A 250 -3.72 14.35 -11.34
C LEU A 250 -5.16 14.84 -11.22
N ILE A 251 -5.52 15.40 -10.06
CA ILE A 251 -6.94 15.66 -9.71
C ILE A 251 -7.59 16.73 -10.60
N GLY A 252 -6.81 17.62 -11.21
CA GLY A 252 -7.31 18.65 -12.11
C GLY A 252 -8.07 18.10 -13.31
N ASP A 253 -7.71 16.93 -13.82
CA ASP A 253 -8.44 16.25 -14.90
C ASP A 253 -9.85 15.79 -14.43
N VAL A 254 -9.99 15.40 -13.17
CA VAL A 254 -11.29 15.06 -12.57
C VAL A 254 -12.14 16.31 -12.40
N VAL A 255 -11.57 17.43 -11.95
CA VAL A 255 -12.28 18.71 -11.82
C VAL A 255 -12.86 19.16 -13.17
N GLU A 256 -12.08 19.01 -14.25
CA GLU A 256 -12.52 19.45 -15.58
C GLU A 256 -13.50 18.49 -16.26
N ARG A 257 -13.35 17.18 -16.08
CA ARG A 257 -14.03 16.14 -16.89
C ARG A 257 -14.89 15.17 -16.09
N GLY A 258 -14.95 15.36 -14.78
CA GLY A 258 -15.68 14.46 -13.88
C GLY A 258 -14.92 13.16 -13.56
N PRO A 259 -15.48 12.33 -12.66
CA PRO A 259 -14.80 11.22 -12.01
C PRO A 259 -14.79 9.89 -12.79
N ALA A 260 -15.30 9.83 -14.01
CA ALA A 260 -15.41 8.60 -14.78
C ALA A 260 -14.05 7.90 -14.93
N LEU A 261 -13.99 6.59 -14.70
CA LEU A 261 -12.78 5.77 -14.76
C LEU A 261 -11.65 6.28 -13.82
N ALA A 262 -12.02 6.87 -12.68
CA ALA A 262 -11.07 7.25 -11.65
C ALA A 262 -11.53 6.76 -10.27
N ALA A 263 -10.59 6.48 -9.38
CA ALA A 263 -10.81 6.16 -7.98
C ALA A 263 -9.65 6.71 -7.13
N LEU A 264 -9.84 6.85 -5.81
CA LEU A 264 -8.79 7.21 -4.87
C LEU A 264 -8.12 5.95 -4.32
N CYS A 265 -6.81 6.01 -4.10
CA CYS A 265 -6.06 4.96 -3.44
C CYS A 265 -4.95 5.52 -2.54
N THR A 266 -4.43 4.69 -1.65
CA THR A 266 -3.31 5.09 -0.78
C THR A 266 -1.97 4.51 -1.20
N ASP A 267 -1.96 3.33 -1.82
CA ASP A 267 -0.73 2.61 -2.14
C ASP A 267 0.12 2.39 -0.87
N ASP A 268 1.35 2.87 -0.80
CA ASP A 268 2.23 2.77 0.37
C ASP A 268 1.89 3.82 1.43
N ARG A 269 1.36 3.41 2.58
CA ARG A 269 0.97 4.31 3.67
C ARG A 269 1.66 3.96 4.99
N GLU A 270 2.51 4.86 5.47
CA GLU A 270 3.22 4.73 6.75
C GLU A 270 2.26 4.88 7.96
N PRO A 271 2.50 4.17 9.07
CA PRO A 271 1.58 4.16 10.21
C PRO A 271 1.40 5.53 10.88
N ASP A 272 2.43 6.38 10.92
CA ASP A 272 2.33 7.73 11.47
C ASP A 272 1.38 8.60 10.64
N GLY A 273 1.53 8.60 9.32
CA GLY A 273 0.63 9.30 8.41
C GLY A 273 -0.80 8.77 8.49
N LEU A 274 -0.97 7.46 8.62
CA LEU A 274 -2.27 6.81 8.76
C LEU A 274 -3.03 7.30 10.00
N LEU A 275 -2.38 7.34 11.16
CA LEU A 275 -3.01 7.79 12.40
C LEU A 275 -3.21 9.30 12.47
N ARG A 276 -2.30 10.11 11.92
CA ARG A 276 -2.35 11.57 11.97
C ARG A 276 -3.33 12.15 10.96
N ASP A 277 -3.23 11.74 9.71
CA ASP A 277 -3.93 12.35 8.58
C ASP A 277 -5.21 11.59 8.21
N GLY A 278 -5.23 10.28 8.47
CA GLY A 278 -6.26 9.34 8.07
C GLY A 278 -5.87 8.50 6.85
N HIS A 279 -6.85 7.85 6.27
CA HIS A 279 -6.75 6.93 5.13
C HIS A 279 -7.42 7.54 3.88
N ILE A 280 -8.40 6.89 3.26
CA ILE A 280 -9.14 7.43 2.10
C ILE A 280 -9.86 8.75 2.42
N ASN A 281 -10.27 8.98 3.66
CA ASN A 281 -10.80 10.28 4.08
C ASN A 281 -9.79 11.43 3.92
N HIS A 282 -8.49 11.16 4.04
CA HIS A 282 -7.45 12.14 3.74
C HIS A 282 -7.39 12.47 2.24
N CYS A 283 -7.39 11.45 1.39
CA CYS A 283 -7.44 11.62 -0.07
C CYS A 283 -8.70 12.39 -0.49
N ALA A 284 -9.86 12.04 0.09
CA ALA A 284 -11.13 12.73 -0.16
C ALA A 284 -11.07 14.22 0.21
N ARG A 285 -10.50 14.55 1.38
CA ARG A 285 -10.31 15.94 1.83
C ARG A 285 -9.44 16.73 0.86
N LEU A 286 -8.34 16.13 0.38
CA LEU A 286 -7.43 16.78 -0.59
C LEU A 286 -8.13 16.98 -1.95
N ALA A 287 -8.89 15.99 -2.42
CA ALA A 287 -9.65 16.10 -3.67
C ALA A 287 -10.71 17.22 -3.60
N ALA A 288 -11.47 17.29 -2.51
CA ALA A 288 -12.44 18.36 -2.27
C ALA A 288 -11.77 19.74 -2.20
N ALA A 289 -10.64 19.84 -1.48
CA ALA A 289 -9.86 21.08 -1.40
C ALA A 289 -9.30 21.53 -2.76
N ALA A 290 -9.07 20.61 -3.69
CA ALA A 290 -8.66 20.91 -5.06
C ALA A 290 -9.83 21.31 -5.97
N GLY A 291 -11.08 21.32 -5.46
CA GLY A 291 -12.26 21.76 -6.19
C GLY A 291 -13.12 20.67 -6.84
N VAL A 292 -12.87 19.39 -6.51
CA VAL A 292 -13.79 18.31 -6.91
C VAL A 292 -15.09 18.45 -6.12
N PRO A 293 -16.27 18.42 -6.76
CA PRO A 293 -17.57 18.42 -6.06
C PRO A 293 -17.68 17.24 -5.07
N ASP A 294 -18.30 17.47 -3.91
CA ASP A 294 -18.40 16.45 -2.85
C ASP A 294 -19.03 15.14 -3.34
N GLU A 295 -20.04 15.23 -4.21
CA GLU A 295 -20.69 14.07 -4.83
C GLU A 295 -19.70 13.26 -5.69
N ASP A 296 -18.79 13.92 -6.40
CA ASP A 296 -17.75 13.27 -7.21
C ASP A 296 -16.66 12.69 -6.33
N VAL A 297 -16.28 13.36 -5.25
CA VAL A 297 -15.36 12.80 -4.26
C VAL A 297 -15.91 11.50 -3.67
N LEU A 298 -17.20 11.45 -3.34
CA LEU A 298 -17.85 10.23 -2.86
C LEU A 298 -17.89 9.12 -3.91
N LEU A 299 -18.03 9.46 -5.20
CA LEU A 299 -17.90 8.47 -6.26
C LEU A 299 -16.48 7.90 -6.31
N LEU A 300 -15.46 8.75 -6.23
CA LEU A 300 -14.05 8.35 -6.25
C LEU A 300 -13.64 7.50 -5.04
N ALA A 301 -14.20 7.81 -3.86
CA ALA A 301 -13.80 7.21 -2.58
C ALA A 301 -14.63 5.98 -2.18
N CYS A 302 -15.84 5.80 -2.74
CA CYS A 302 -16.78 4.76 -2.32
C CYS A 302 -17.24 3.88 -3.48
N THR A 303 -17.93 4.52 -4.45
CA THR A 303 -18.69 3.79 -5.49
C THR A 303 -17.80 3.21 -6.58
N HIS A 304 -16.85 3.99 -7.07
CA HIS A 304 -15.98 3.58 -8.18
C HIS A 304 -15.03 2.46 -7.78
N PRO A 305 -14.29 2.52 -6.65
CA PRO A 305 -13.46 1.42 -6.24
C PRO A 305 -14.29 0.15 -5.97
N ALA A 306 -15.45 0.26 -5.31
CA ALA A 306 -16.33 -0.88 -5.09
C ALA A 306 -16.80 -1.53 -6.41
N ARG A 307 -17.14 -0.73 -7.43
CA ARG A 307 -17.54 -1.25 -8.76
C ARG A 307 -16.38 -1.91 -9.49
N TYR A 308 -15.22 -1.27 -9.48
CA TYR A 308 -14.04 -1.81 -10.17
C TYR A 308 -13.67 -3.19 -9.62
N HIS A 309 -13.56 -3.31 -8.30
CA HIS A 309 -13.15 -4.57 -7.65
C HIS A 309 -14.29 -5.61 -7.51
N GLY A 310 -15.48 -5.31 -8.03
CA GLY A 310 -16.61 -6.23 -7.95
C GLY A 310 -17.19 -6.40 -6.55
N PHE A 311 -16.98 -5.45 -5.65
CA PHE A 311 -17.62 -5.41 -4.32
C PHE A 311 -19.08 -4.99 -4.46
N THR A 312 -19.87 -5.85 -5.10
CA THR A 312 -21.26 -5.55 -5.48
C THR A 312 -22.19 -5.22 -4.29
N HIS A 313 -21.75 -5.50 -3.09
CA HIS A 313 -22.47 -5.22 -1.84
C HIS A 313 -22.09 -3.89 -1.20
N LEU A 314 -21.05 -3.19 -1.67
CA LEU A 314 -20.50 -1.93 -1.16
C LEU A 314 -20.71 -0.76 -2.12
N GLY A 315 -20.31 0.45 -1.69
CA GLY A 315 -20.26 1.67 -2.50
C GLY A 315 -21.61 2.33 -2.78
N ASP A 316 -22.69 1.86 -2.14
CA ASP A 316 -24.07 2.33 -2.30
C ASP A 316 -24.86 1.98 -1.01
N LEU A 317 -25.88 2.76 -0.69
CA LEU A 317 -26.80 2.54 0.45
C LEU A 317 -28.21 2.12 -0.02
N GLY A 318 -28.34 1.60 -1.22
CA GLY A 318 -29.60 1.06 -1.73
C GLY A 318 -30.03 -0.22 -1.01
N PRO A 319 -31.31 -0.60 -1.08
CA PRO A 319 -31.80 -1.86 -0.53
C PRO A 319 -31.05 -3.07 -1.06
N GLY A 320 -30.69 -3.99 -0.16
CA GLY A 320 -29.88 -5.16 -0.47
C GLY A 320 -28.36 -4.95 -0.40
N ARG A 321 -27.89 -3.71 -0.20
CA ARG A 321 -26.47 -3.40 0.01
C ARG A 321 -26.08 -3.66 1.47
N GLN A 322 -24.81 -3.89 1.71
CA GLN A 322 -24.28 -3.97 3.07
C GLN A 322 -24.43 -2.60 3.76
N ALA A 323 -24.79 -2.63 5.02
CA ALA A 323 -25.00 -1.41 5.79
C ALA A 323 -23.66 -0.87 6.33
N ASP A 324 -22.76 -0.50 5.41
CA ASP A 324 -21.52 0.23 5.68
C ASP A 324 -21.82 1.71 5.49
N VAL A 325 -22.10 2.40 6.59
CA VAL A 325 -22.64 3.77 6.58
C VAL A 325 -21.71 4.69 7.36
N LEU A 326 -21.43 5.85 6.79
CA LEU A 326 -20.78 6.97 7.48
C LEU A 326 -21.78 8.09 7.73
N SER A 327 -21.71 8.73 8.89
CA SER A 327 -22.41 9.99 9.14
C SER A 327 -21.43 11.15 9.31
N PHE A 328 -21.78 12.29 8.72
CA PHE A 328 -21.01 13.53 8.80
C PHE A 328 -21.94 14.68 9.21
N ALA A 329 -21.71 15.25 10.38
CA ALA A 329 -22.34 16.51 10.76
C ALA A 329 -21.89 17.64 9.82
N GLU A 330 -20.60 17.63 9.47
CA GLU A 330 -19.98 18.52 8.49
C GLU A 330 -19.21 17.68 7.47
N LEU A 331 -19.77 17.45 6.28
CA LEU A 331 -19.15 16.64 5.23
C LEU A 331 -17.77 17.20 4.83
N GLY A 332 -17.61 18.52 4.74
CA GLY A 332 -16.35 19.16 4.38
C GLY A 332 -15.15 18.84 5.30
N SER A 333 -15.39 18.31 6.49
CA SER A 333 -14.32 17.80 7.37
C SER A 333 -13.72 16.50 6.85
N TRP A 334 -14.48 15.72 6.09
CA TRP A 334 -14.17 14.36 5.65
C TRP A 334 -13.77 13.43 6.81
N ARG A 335 -14.23 13.76 8.02
CA ARG A 335 -14.08 12.92 9.22
C ARG A 335 -15.46 12.48 9.66
N PRO A 336 -15.78 11.19 9.59
CA PRO A 336 -17.10 10.70 9.99
C PRO A 336 -17.29 10.83 11.51
N ASP A 337 -18.46 11.26 11.92
CA ASP A 337 -18.85 11.27 13.34
C ASP A 337 -19.18 9.87 13.84
N ARG A 338 -19.77 9.04 12.97
CA ARG A 338 -20.09 7.63 13.25
C ARG A 338 -19.79 6.77 12.04
N VAL A 339 -19.33 5.56 12.31
CA VAL A 339 -19.05 4.53 11.31
C VAL A 339 -19.84 3.27 11.68
N TRP A 340 -20.76 2.87 10.81
CA TRP A 340 -21.40 1.57 10.88
C TRP A 340 -20.77 0.65 9.83
N GLN A 341 -20.37 -0.54 10.25
CA GLN A 341 -19.89 -1.61 9.38
C GLN A 341 -20.84 -2.78 9.51
N ALA A 342 -21.39 -3.24 8.39
CA ALA A 342 -22.39 -4.30 8.34
C ALA A 342 -23.56 -4.07 9.35
N GLY A 343 -24.03 -2.83 9.46
CA GLY A 343 -25.14 -2.43 10.34
C GLY A 343 -24.78 -2.24 11.82
N ARG A 344 -23.55 -2.53 12.23
CA ARG A 344 -23.07 -2.37 13.60
C ARG A 344 -22.23 -1.10 13.72
N LEU A 345 -22.50 -0.29 14.74
CA LEU A 345 -21.66 0.86 15.08
C LEU A 345 -20.28 0.33 15.51
N VAL A 346 -19.22 0.76 14.80
CA VAL A 346 -17.84 0.33 15.04
C VAL A 346 -16.93 1.46 15.49
N ALA A 347 -17.29 2.73 15.18
CA ALA A 347 -16.57 3.89 15.67
C ALA A 347 -17.50 5.09 15.81
N ALA A 348 -17.21 5.95 16.81
CA ALA A 348 -17.91 7.22 17.04
C ALA A 348 -16.91 8.28 17.51
N GLY A 349 -17.03 9.51 16.99
CA GLY A 349 -16.15 10.63 17.35
C GLY A 349 -14.67 10.37 17.07
N GLY A 350 -14.35 9.56 16.04
CA GLY A 350 -12.97 9.20 15.71
C GLY A 350 -12.35 8.12 16.61
N VAL A 351 -13.15 7.46 17.45
CA VAL A 351 -12.71 6.41 18.38
C VAL A 351 -13.47 5.11 18.11
N LEU A 352 -12.76 3.99 18.16
CA LEU A 352 -13.39 2.66 18.03
C LEU A 352 -14.30 2.36 19.20
N GLU A 353 -15.44 1.73 18.92
CA GLU A 353 -16.28 1.13 19.94
C GLU A 353 -15.55 -0.05 20.61
N PRO A 354 -15.69 -0.22 21.93
CA PRO A 354 -15.03 -1.32 22.65
C PRO A 354 -15.37 -2.68 22.04
N GLY A 355 -14.34 -3.47 21.72
CA GLY A 355 -14.50 -4.79 21.11
C GLY A 355 -15.05 -4.77 19.67
N ALA A 356 -14.98 -3.64 18.98
CA ALA A 356 -15.39 -3.55 17.58
C ALA A 356 -14.53 -4.42 16.66
N VAL A 357 -13.22 -4.49 16.91
CA VAL A 357 -12.25 -5.25 16.12
C VAL A 357 -11.65 -6.34 17.02
N PRO A 358 -11.88 -7.64 16.74
CA PRO A 358 -11.22 -8.72 17.45
C PRO A 358 -9.73 -8.79 17.10
N ASP A 359 -8.94 -9.44 17.96
CA ASP A 359 -7.55 -9.74 17.65
C ASP A 359 -7.46 -10.78 16.53
N ALA A 360 -6.59 -10.54 15.56
CA ALA A 360 -6.31 -11.52 14.52
C ALA A 360 -5.15 -12.44 14.93
N PRO A 361 -5.24 -13.74 14.64
CA PRO A 361 -4.15 -14.65 14.93
C PRO A 361 -2.92 -14.29 14.08
N VAL A 362 -1.73 -14.38 14.70
CA VAL A 362 -0.45 -14.25 13.98
C VAL A 362 0.07 -15.66 13.67
N PRO A 363 0.05 -16.10 12.41
CA PRO A 363 0.57 -17.40 12.02
C PRO A 363 2.09 -17.52 12.28
N GLY A 364 2.52 -18.66 12.84
CA GLY A 364 3.94 -18.88 13.19
C GLY A 364 4.90 -18.77 12.02
N LEU A 365 4.45 -19.05 10.79
CA LEU A 365 5.25 -18.95 9.57
C LEU A 365 5.72 -17.52 9.25
N LEU A 366 5.06 -16.50 9.81
CA LEU A 366 5.46 -15.10 9.63
C LEU A 366 6.69 -14.71 10.46
N ARG A 367 7.13 -15.53 11.40
CA ARG A 367 8.27 -15.23 12.27
C ARG A 367 9.53 -16.00 11.85
N GLY A 368 10.67 -15.42 12.17
CA GLY A 368 11.95 -16.05 11.87
C GLY A 368 12.23 -16.14 10.38
N THR A 369 11.94 -15.11 9.61
CA THR A 369 12.11 -15.07 8.13
C THR A 369 13.41 -14.37 7.70
N VAL A 370 14.26 -13.94 8.64
CA VAL A 370 15.55 -13.31 8.36
C VAL A 370 16.66 -14.32 8.54
N HIS A 371 17.22 -14.80 7.43
CA HIS A 371 18.26 -15.83 7.38
C HIS A 371 19.50 -15.30 6.65
N LEU A 372 20.43 -14.68 7.36
CA LEU A 372 21.64 -14.12 6.73
C LEU A 372 22.72 -15.17 6.42
N GLY A 373 22.61 -16.37 7.00
CA GLY A 373 23.69 -17.36 7.01
C GLY A 373 24.79 -16.92 7.99
N ALA A 374 25.73 -16.12 7.51
CA ALA A 374 26.68 -15.39 8.35
C ALA A 374 26.37 -13.88 8.27
N THR A 375 26.41 -13.19 9.41
CA THR A 375 26.30 -11.73 9.42
C THR A 375 27.50 -11.13 8.70
N PRO A 376 27.31 -10.32 7.64
CA PRO A 376 28.43 -9.73 6.92
C PRO A 376 29.19 -8.74 7.81
N ASP A 377 30.49 -8.73 7.67
CA ASP A 377 31.37 -7.77 8.34
C ASP A 377 31.39 -6.41 7.58
N ALA A 378 32.09 -5.44 8.16
CA ALA A 378 32.23 -4.11 7.58
C ALA A 378 32.87 -4.11 6.19
N ALA A 379 33.85 -5.01 5.94
CA ALA A 379 34.57 -5.11 4.66
C ALA A 379 33.67 -5.69 3.55
N ALA A 380 32.81 -6.65 3.89
CA ALA A 380 31.84 -7.22 2.95
C ALA A 380 30.76 -6.21 2.54
N LEU A 381 30.31 -5.36 3.47
CA LEU A 381 29.29 -4.33 3.22
C LEU A 381 29.84 -3.09 2.51
N ALA A 382 31.08 -2.75 2.77
CA ALA A 382 31.71 -1.53 2.28
C ALA A 382 33.15 -1.81 1.79
N PRO A 383 33.34 -2.48 0.64
CA PRO A 383 34.67 -2.72 0.09
C PRO A 383 35.46 -1.42 -0.09
N GLU A 384 36.72 -1.43 0.31
CA GLU A 384 37.60 -0.27 0.16
C GLU A 384 37.80 0.07 -1.32
N ARG A 385 37.72 1.36 -1.63
CA ARG A 385 38.09 1.93 -2.93
C ARG A 385 38.91 3.19 -2.73
N ALA A 386 39.82 3.45 -3.66
CA ALA A 386 40.66 4.63 -3.58
C ALA A 386 39.84 5.94 -3.69
N ALA A 387 40.18 6.93 -2.90
CA ALA A 387 39.64 8.27 -3.06
C ALA A 387 39.91 8.80 -4.48
N GLY A 388 38.95 9.50 -5.06
CA GLY A 388 39.03 9.97 -6.45
C GLY A 388 38.60 8.96 -7.50
N THR A 389 38.26 7.71 -7.14
CA THR A 389 37.65 6.73 -8.07
C THR A 389 36.30 7.25 -8.57
N ARG A 390 36.06 7.18 -9.87
CA ARG A 390 34.74 7.48 -10.45
C ARG A 390 33.84 6.25 -10.32
N VAL A 391 32.65 6.46 -9.79
CA VAL A 391 31.69 5.39 -9.53
C VAL A 391 30.30 5.75 -10.00
N ARG A 392 29.50 4.72 -10.27
CA ARG A 392 28.05 4.85 -10.43
C ARG A 392 27.38 4.85 -9.06
N ALA A 393 26.45 5.77 -8.84
CA ALA A 393 25.66 5.87 -7.63
C ALA A 393 24.17 5.97 -7.93
N VAL A 394 23.35 5.41 -7.05
CA VAL A 394 21.89 5.56 -7.09
C VAL A 394 21.52 6.93 -6.51
N GLY A 395 21.09 7.84 -7.37
CA GLY A 395 20.60 9.16 -6.94
C GLY A 395 19.15 9.09 -6.51
N VAL A 396 18.88 9.28 -5.21
CA VAL A 396 17.52 9.31 -4.68
C VAL A 396 16.80 10.57 -5.11
N ILE A 397 15.52 10.46 -5.44
CA ILE A 397 14.64 11.58 -5.77
C ILE A 397 13.57 11.65 -4.69
N GLU A 398 13.57 12.72 -3.92
CA GLU A 398 12.62 12.92 -2.83
C GLU A 398 11.17 12.80 -3.30
N ARG A 399 10.33 12.10 -2.54
CA ARG A 399 8.91 11.85 -2.82
C ARG A 399 8.64 11.13 -4.14
N SER A 400 9.59 10.28 -4.58
CA SER A 400 9.49 9.52 -5.82
C SER A 400 10.02 8.10 -5.63
N ILE A 401 9.38 7.14 -6.28
CA ILE A 401 9.91 5.77 -6.42
C ILE A 401 11.03 5.67 -7.45
N SER A 402 11.17 6.66 -8.32
CA SER A 402 12.22 6.71 -9.33
C SER A 402 13.55 7.15 -8.74
N THR A 403 14.67 6.73 -9.36
CA THR A 403 16.02 7.18 -9.03
C THR A 403 16.72 7.74 -10.25
N ARG A 404 17.89 8.31 -10.06
CA ARG A 404 18.80 8.75 -11.13
C ARG A 404 20.04 7.87 -11.18
N ALA A 405 20.56 7.64 -12.36
CA ALA A 405 21.89 7.12 -12.54
C ALA A 405 22.90 8.28 -12.43
N CYS A 406 23.63 8.33 -11.31
CA CYS A 406 24.63 9.34 -11.06
C CYS A 406 26.03 8.79 -11.33
N GLU A 407 26.90 9.60 -11.95
CA GLU A 407 28.34 9.37 -12.02
C GLU A 407 29.02 10.37 -11.09
N VAL A 408 29.70 9.88 -10.08
CA VAL A 408 30.27 10.70 -9.00
C VAL A 408 31.72 10.28 -8.70
N VAL A 409 32.46 11.16 -8.05
CA VAL A 409 33.84 10.89 -7.61
C VAL A 409 33.81 10.59 -6.11
N LEU A 410 34.44 9.50 -5.68
CA LEU A 410 34.52 9.12 -4.27
C LEU A 410 35.16 10.23 -3.44
N GLY A 411 34.41 10.70 -2.43
CA GLY A 411 34.79 11.81 -1.55
C GLY A 411 34.04 13.12 -1.84
N GLU A 412 33.18 13.16 -2.85
CA GLU A 412 32.25 14.28 -3.04
C GLU A 412 31.16 14.32 -1.96
N ASP A 413 30.55 15.49 -1.76
CA ASP A 413 29.48 15.70 -0.79
C ASP A 413 28.22 14.87 -1.13
N ASP A 414 27.43 14.56 -0.09
CA ASP A 414 26.14 13.85 -0.17
C ASP A 414 26.24 12.44 -0.79
N MET A 415 27.33 11.73 -0.50
CA MET A 415 27.45 10.30 -0.85
C MET A 415 27.34 9.42 0.39
N ALA A 416 26.72 8.27 0.19
CA ALA A 416 26.67 7.16 1.16
C ALA A 416 27.14 5.85 0.51
N ARG A 417 27.79 4.98 1.27
CA ARG A 417 27.95 3.57 0.91
C ARG A 417 26.58 2.91 0.93
N ALA A 418 26.35 1.95 0.06
CA ALA A 418 25.11 1.20 0.03
C ALA A 418 25.38 -0.28 -0.18
N ALA A 419 24.62 -1.14 0.51
CA ALA A 419 24.67 -2.58 0.31
C ALA A 419 23.29 -3.21 0.43
N VAL A 420 23.10 -4.33 -0.27
CA VAL A 420 21.93 -5.20 -0.17
C VAL A 420 22.39 -6.61 0.19
N VAL A 421 21.89 -7.12 1.32
CA VAL A 421 22.27 -8.43 1.86
C VAL A 421 21.09 -9.40 1.68
N GLU A 422 21.34 -10.54 1.03
CA GLU A 422 20.36 -11.60 0.89
C GLU A 422 19.95 -12.13 2.27
N ARG A 423 18.63 -12.20 2.54
CA ARG A 423 18.10 -12.59 3.85
C ARG A 423 17.15 -13.78 3.85
N HIS A 424 16.88 -14.39 2.72
CA HIS A 424 15.86 -15.43 2.61
C HIS A 424 16.41 -16.85 2.73
N ARG A 425 17.59 -17.07 2.18
CA ARG A 425 18.18 -18.40 2.00
C ARG A 425 19.52 -18.57 2.71
N GLY A 426 20.02 -17.51 3.34
CA GLY A 426 21.30 -17.53 4.05
C GLY A 426 22.50 -17.78 3.12
N THR A 427 22.45 -17.28 1.90
CA THR A 427 23.52 -17.49 0.91
C THR A 427 24.78 -16.70 1.20
N GLY A 428 24.67 -15.68 2.06
CA GLY A 428 25.75 -14.73 2.33
C GLY A 428 26.05 -13.77 1.16
N ARG A 429 25.18 -13.69 0.17
CA ARG A 429 25.35 -12.75 -0.97
C ARG A 429 25.14 -11.32 -0.52
N VAL A 430 26.05 -10.45 -0.97
CA VAL A 430 26.01 -9.01 -0.70
C VAL A 430 26.31 -8.27 -2.00
N GLY A 431 25.37 -7.48 -2.46
CA GLY A 431 25.61 -6.50 -3.52
C GLY A 431 25.96 -5.14 -2.93
N THR A 432 26.99 -4.49 -3.43
CA THR A 432 27.49 -3.22 -2.91
C THR A 432 27.48 -2.12 -3.97
N GLY A 433 27.39 -0.87 -3.54
CA GLY A 433 27.40 0.31 -4.39
C GLY A 433 27.40 1.61 -3.57
N TYR A 434 26.90 2.65 -4.18
CA TYR A 434 26.81 3.97 -3.56
C TYR A 434 25.44 4.58 -3.83
N ALA A 435 25.01 5.45 -2.92
CA ALA A 435 23.78 6.26 -3.06
C ALA A 435 24.09 7.73 -2.81
N THR A 436 23.28 8.62 -3.38
CA THR A 436 23.31 10.07 -3.14
C THR A 436 21.90 10.58 -2.84
N GLY A 437 21.77 11.75 -2.21
CA GLY A 437 20.47 12.37 -1.93
C GLY A 437 19.93 12.10 -0.53
N PHE A 438 20.64 11.37 0.33
CA PHE A 438 20.23 11.16 1.73
C PHE A 438 20.66 12.30 2.65
N GLY A 439 21.74 13.01 2.35
CA GLY A 439 22.39 13.94 3.26
C GLY A 439 23.05 13.28 4.47
N LEU A 440 23.27 11.95 4.42
CA LEU A 440 23.83 11.14 5.51
C LEU A 440 25.27 11.56 5.82
N ARG A 441 25.51 12.09 7.03
CA ARG A 441 26.82 12.63 7.44
C ARG A 441 27.63 11.65 8.29
N ARG A 442 26.97 10.81 9.07
CA ARG A 442 27.58 9.82 9.98
C ARG A 442 26.60 8.69 10.21
N GLY A 443 27.12 7.52 10.65
CA GLY A 443 26.29 6.39 11.00
C GLY A 443 25.74 5.60 9.82
N ALA A 444 24.69 4.80 10.06
CA ALA A 444 24.05 3.94 9.06
C ALA A 444 22.53 3.83 9.28
N LEU A 445 21.79 3.67 8.18
CA LEU A 445 20.38 3.28 8.15
C LEU A 445 20.25 1.91 7.53
N ALA A 446 19.47 1.02 8.13
CA ALA A 446 19.19 -0.30 7.57
C ALA A 446 17.72 -0.69 7.70
N SER A 447 17.22 -1.47 6.74
CA SER A 447 15.84 -1.92 6.68
C SER A 447 15.72 -3.31 6.06
N THR A 448 14.80 -4.14 6.57
CA THR A 448 14.31 -5.34 5.90
C THR A 448 13.09 -5.05 5.02
N VAL A 449 12.54 -3.84 5.08
CA VAL A 449 11.55 -3.35 4.12
C VAL A 449 12.32 -2.73 2.96
N ALA A 450 12.40 -3.45 1.84
CA ALA A 450 13.17 -3.07 0.66
C ALA A 450 12.51 -3.64 -0.60
N HIS A 451 11.75 -2.79 -1.28
CA HIS A 451 10.91 -3.20 -2.43
C HIS A 451 11.72 -3.81 -3.58
N ASP A 452 11.25 -4.93 -4.19
CA ASP A 452 10.09 -5.74 -3.76
C ASP A 452 10.53 -7.06 -3.10
N ALA A 453 11.80 -7.45 -3.28
CA ALA A 453 12.33 -8.73 -2.76
C ALA A 453 12.57 -8.72 -1.26
N HIS A 454 12.61 -7.55 -0.64
CA HIS A 454 12.79 -7.35 0.80
C HIS A 454 14.05 -7.99 1.38
N ASN A 455 15.16 -7.94 0.65
CA ASN A 455 16.47 -8.18 1.20
C ASN A 455 16.86 -7.07 2.19
N VAL A 456 17.86 -7.30 3.03
CA VAL A 456 18.34 -6.24 3.93
C VAL A 456 19.03 -5.16 3.10
N VAL A 457 18.48 -3.95 3.09
CA VAL A 457 19.13 -2.77 2.51
C VAL A 457 19.78 -1.93 3.60
N VAL A 458 21.01 -1.47 3.35
CA VAL A 458 21.75 -0.63 4.29
C VAL A 458 22.53 0.46 3.57
N VAL A 459 22.49 1.68 4.12
CA VAL A 459 23.35 2.79 3.70
C VAL A 459 24.17 3.28 4.90
N GLY A 460 25.43 3.63 4.66
CA GLY A 460 26.35 4.13 5.67
C GLY A 460 27.16 5.32 5.19
N ALA A 461 27.54 6.19 6.09
CA ALA A 461 28.35 7.36 5.79
C ALA A 461 29.70 6.98 5.15
N LEU A 462 30.33 7.91 4.44
CA LEU A 462 31.66 7.72 3.86
C LEU A 462 32.82 7.80 4.87
N ASP A 463 32.54 8.25 6.09
CA ASP A 463 33.53 8.34 7.17
C ASP A 463 34.11 6.96 7.55
N ALA A 464 35.05 6.95 8.50
CA ALA A 464 35.76 5.74 8.93
C ALA A 464 34.85 4.78 9.71
N ASP A 465 33.82 5.29 10.39
CA ASP A 465 32.91 4.51 11.23
C ASP A 465 31.73 3.94 10.46
N GLY A 466 31.37 4.54 9.30
CA GLY A 466 30.23 4.11 8.49
C GLY A 466 30.17 2.61 8.19
N PRO A 467 31.26 1.94 7.75
CA PRO A 467 31.26 0.49 7.53
C PRO A 467 30.95 -0.34 8.78
N ARG A 468 31.46 0.09 9.95
CA ARG A 468 31.18 -0.55 11.24
C ARG A 468 29.70 -0.37 11.62
N ASP A 469 29.16 0.84 11.44
CA ASP A 469 27.77 1.14 11.76
C ASP A 469 26.80 0.38 10.83
N MET A 470 27.15 0.19 9.55
CA MET A 470 26.42 -0.69 8.64
C MET A 470 26.38 -2.15 9.15
N ALA A 471 27.52 -2.69 9.62
CA ALA A 471 27.59 -4.06 10.13
C ALA A 471 26.74 -4.22 11.42
N VAL A 472 26.81 -3.25 12.34
CA VAL A 472 25.97 -3.23 13.55
C VAL A 472 24.49 -3.18 13.19
N ALA A 473 24.10 -2.33 12.22
CA ALA A 473 22.71 -2.20 11.80
C ALA A 473 22.16 -3.51 11.19
N VAL A 474 22.93 -4.16 10.32
CA VAL A 474 22.53 -5.46 9.72
C VAL A 474 22.44 -6.57 10.78
N ALA A 475 23.40 -6.63 11.72
CA ALA A 475 23.35 -7.58 12.84
C ALA A 475 22.10 -7.36 13.70
N ARG A 476 21.79 -6.11 14.00
CA ARG A 476 20.60 -5.77 14.81
C ARG A 476 19.31 -6.18 14.14
N LEU A 477 19.16 -5.98 12.83
CA LEU A 477 17.98 -6.45 12.08
C LEU A 477 17.80 -7.98 12.16
N ALA A 478 18.88 -8.74 12.12
CA ALA A 478 18.82 -10.20 12.29
C ALA A 478 18.33 -10.59 13.71
N GLU A 479 18.83 -9.92 14.76
CA GLU A 479 18.38 -10.14 16.14
C GLU A 479 16.91 -9.81 16.33
N LEU A 480 16.40 -8.75 15.71
CA LEU A 480 15.00 -8.33 15.77
C LEU A 480 14.06 -9.27 14.99
N GLY A 481 14.61 -10.09 14.07
CA GLY A 481 13.82 -10.85 13.11
C GLY A 481 13.25 -9.99 11.99
N GLY A 482 13.83 -8.81 11.75
CA GLY A 482 13.45 -7.80 10.79
C GLY A 482 13.05 -6.46 11.41
N GLY A 483 13.03 -5.42 10.59
CA GLY A 483 12.70 -4.06 11.04
C GLY A 483 13.46 -2.97 10.31
N GLN A 484 13.55 -1.83 10.98
CA GLN A 484 14.28 -0.63 10.53
C GLN A 484 15.15 -0.13 11.68
N VAL A 485 16.39 0.24 11.40
CA VAL A 485 17.39 0.61 12.42
C VAL A 485 18.22 1.80 11.96
N ALA A 486 18.47 2.74 12.87
CA ALA A 486 19.44 3.82 12.76
C ALA A 486 20.57 3.58 13.75
N VAL A 487 21.82 3.58 13.29
CA VAL A 487 23.03 3.33 14.09
C VAL A 487 23.99 4.49 13.93
N VAL A 488 24.62 4.89 15.03
CA VAL A 488 25.68 5.90 15.04
C VAL A 488 26.71 5.58 16.12
N ASP A 489 28.00 5.73 15.83
CA ASP A 489 29.12 5.44 16.74
C ASP A 489 29.13 4.00 17.29
N GLY A 490 28.59 3.04 16.52
CA GLY A 490 28.45 1.64 16.92
C GLY A 490 27.27 1.33 17.86
N GLU A 491 26.39 2.30 18.12
CA GLU A 491 25.23 2.16 19.00
C GLU A 491 23.92 2.37 18.23
N VAL A 492 22.89 1.60 18.60
CA VAL A 492 21.55 1.76 18.04
C VAL A 492 20.92 3.04 18.58
N ALA A 493 20.72 4.03 17.71
CA ALA A 493 20.09 5.30 18.07
C ALA A 493 18.54 5.18 18.14
N ALA A 494 17.94 4.42 17.23
CA ALA A 494 16.50 4.11 17.22
C ALA A 494 16.22 2.88 16.34
N GLU A 495 15.09 2.21 16.60
CA GLU A 495 14.68 1.02 15.86
C GLU A 495 13.17 0.82 15.81
N VAL A 496 12.67 0.19 14.76
CA VAL A 496 11.31 -0.30 14.60
C VAL A 496 11.36 -1.81 14.34
N PRO A 497 11.08 -2.67 15.34
CA PRO A 497 11.00 -4.11 15.13
C PRO A 497 9.81 -4.52 14.27
N LEU A 498 10.05 -5.30 13.23
CA LEU A 498 9.04 -5.82 12.31
C LEU A 498 9.20 -7.34 12.16
N PRO A 499 8.86 -8.13 13.21
CA PRO A 499 9.17 -9.55 13.26
C PRO A 499 8.24 -10.42 12.38
N LEU A 500 7.19 -9.84 11.80
CA LEU A 500 6.27 -10.55 10.92
C LEU A 500 6.73 -10.41 9.48
N ALA A 501 7.29 -11.46 8.93
CA ALA A 501 7.93 -11.53 7.62
C ALA A 501 9.09 -10.54 7.42
N GLY A 502 9.56 -9.89 8.50
CA GLY A 502 10.50 -8.75 8.42
C GLY A 502 9.87 -7.47 7.87
N LEU A 503 8.54 -7.38 7.82
CA LEU A 503 7.77 -6.31 7.17
C LEU A 503 6.77 -5.64 8.12
N MET A 504 6.16 -6.39 9.03
CA MET A 504 5.04 -5.94 9.85
C MET A 504 5.25 -6.24 11.34
N SER A 505 4.47 -5.56 12.16
CA SER A 505 4.44 -5.70 13.61
C SER A 505 3.04 -6.11 14.09
N ASP A 506 2.97 -6.91 15.14
CA ASP A 506 1.77 -7.23 15.90
C ASP A 506 1.57 -6.32 17.13
N ARG A 507 2.33 -5.22 17.19
CA ARG A 507 2.19 -4.20 18.23
C ARG A 507 1.09 -3.22 17.86
N PRO A 508 0.49 -2.54 18.88
CA PRO A 508 -0.50 -1.50 18.63
C PRO A 508 0.00 -0.44 17.63
N ALA A 509 -0.87 -0.04 16.71
CA ALA A 509 -0.54 0.93 15.66
C ALA A 509 0.10 2.22 16.22
N ALA A 510 -0.37 2.71 17.38
CA ALA A 510 0.19 3.89 18.04
C ALA A 510 1.65 3.69 18.48
N GLU A 511 2.01 2.50 18.98
CA GLU A 511 3.40 2.17 19.35
C GLU A 511 4.30 2.12 18.11
N VAL A 512 3.83 1.47 17.04
CA VAL A 512 4.59 1.38 15.79
C VAL A 512 4.82 2.77 15.20
N ALA A 513 3.78 3.61 15.15
CA ALA A 513 3.88 4.99 14.67
C ALA A 513 4.84 5.84 15.51
N GLU A 514 4.82 5.70 16.83
CA GLU A 514 5.76 6.43 17.72
C GLU A 514 7.20 6.00 17.45
N ARG A 515 7.45 4.70 17.29
CA ARG A 515 8.78 4.18 16.94
C ARG A 515 9.25 4.68 15.56
N CYS A 516 8.38 4.73 14.56
CA CYS A 516 8.70 5.30 13.25
C CYS A 516 9.07 6.79 13.36
N ARG A 517 8.33 7.58 14.15
CA ARG A 517 8.68 8.98 14.39
C ARG A 517 10.03 9.15 15.11
N ALA A 518 10.29 8.32 16.13
CA ALA A 518 11.56 8.33 16.83
C ALA A 518 12.73 7.94 15.91
N LEU A 519 12.52 6.96 15.02
CA LEU A 519 13.50 6.51 14.05
C LEU A 519 13.82 7.61 13.02
N ASN A 520 12.80 8.27 12.46
CA ASN A 520 12.99 9.39 11.53
C ASN A 520 13.67 10.59 12.23
N ALA A 521 13.32 10.87 13.48
CA ALA A 521 13.96 11.93 14.27
C ALA A 521 15.45 11.61 14.55
N ALA A 522 15.79 10.36 14.84
CA ALA A 522 17.18 9.92 15.01
C ALA A 522 17.96 10.04 13.68
N ALA A 523 17.39 9.63 12.56
CA ALA A 523 18.00 9.77 11.25
C ALA A 523 18.32 11.25 10.93
N ALA A 524 17.38 12.15 11.16
CA ALA A 524 17.59 13.58 10.92
C ALA A 524 18.56 14.21 11.92
N GLY A 525 18.38 13.96 13.23
CA GLY A 525 19.12 14.64 14.30
C GLY A 525 20.52 14.05 14.52
N ALA A 526 20.62 12.73 14.72
CA ALA A 526 21.88 12.09 15.06
C ALA A 526 22.74 11.77 13.84
N LEU A 527 22.14 11.39 12.70
CA LEU A 527 22.86 10.98 11.49
C LEU A 527 22.97 12.11 10.46
N GLY A 528 22.20 13.18 10.59
CA GLY A 528 22.21 14.34 9.68
C GLY A 528 21.49 14.15 8.37
N VAL A 529 20.62 13.14 8.27
CA VAL A 529 19.80 12.86 7.08
C VAL A 529 18.86 14.04 6.81
N THR A 530 18.77 14.47 5.57
CA THR A 530 17.99 15.66 5.18
C THR A 530 16.73 15.34 4.38
N ILE A 531 16.64 14.15 3.80
CA ILE A 531 15.49 13.71 3.01
C ILE A 531 14.31 13.34 3.92
N GLU A 532 13.08 13.67 3.49
CA GLU A 532 11.87 13.21 4.16
C GLU A 532 11.66 11.69 3.98
N GLU A 533 11.07 11.01 4.96
CA GLU A 533 10.78 9.57 4.95
C GLU A 533 11.99 8.72 4.51
N PRO A 534 13.13 8.83 5.20
CA PRO A 534 14.40 8.25 4.74
C PRO A 534 14.35 6.73 4.58
N PHE A 535 13.56 6.04 5.39
CA PHE A 535 13.45 4.58 5.32
C PHE A 535 12.57 4.12 4.16
N MET A 536 11.56 4.89 3.77
CA MET A 536 10.80 4.62 2.55
C MET A 536 11.68 4.87 1.32
N GLN A 537 12.45 5.96 1.30
CA GLN A 537 13.40 6.22 0.22
C GLN A 537 14.53 5.17 0.16
N LEU A 538 14.98 4.67 1.31
CA LEU A 538 15.95 3.59 1.40
C LEU A 538 15.41 2.29 0.77
N SER A 539 14.13 1.98 0.98
CA SER A 539 13.51 0.77 0.40
C SER A 539 13.52 0.79 -1.12
N PHE A 540 13.41 1.96 -1.74
CA PHE A 540 13.35 2.09 -3.19
C PHE A 540 14.70 1.99 -3.89
N ILE A 541 15.85 2.14 -3.20
CA ILE A 541 17.16 1.95 -3.87
C ILE A 541 17.38 0.52 -4.35
N ALA A 542 16.61 -0.44 -3.84
CA ALA A 542 16.64 -1.85 -4.23
C ALA A 542 15.56 -2.24 -5.27
N LEU A 543 14.63 -1.36 -5.62
CA LEU A 543 13.47 -1.64 -6.47
C LEU A 543 13.86 -1.86 -7.95
N SER A 544 14.20 -3.09 -8.29
CA SER A 544 14.88 -3.50 -9.52
C SER A 544 14.07 -3.38 -10.82
N VAL A 545 12.81 -2.95 -10.76
CA VAL A 545 11.91 -2.79 -11.92
C VAL A 545 11.61 -1.33 -12.28
N ILE A 546 11.96 -0.38 -11.42
CA ILE A 546 11.73 1.06 -11.67
C ILE A 546 13.05 1.76 -12.03
N PRO A 547 13.14 2.51 -13.14
CA PRO A 547 14.35 3.24 -13.55
C PRO A 547 14.84 4.26 -12.50
N GLU A 548 16.15 4.63 -12.51
CA GLU A 548 17.15 4.23 -13.52
C GLU A 548 18.13 3.19 -13.01
N LEU A 549 18.84 3.46 -11.90
CA LEU A 549 19.89 2.62 -11.32
C LEU A 549 19.45 2.08 -9.96
N ARG A 550 19.73 0.81 -9.68
CA ARG A 550 19.33 0.11 -8.43
C ARG A 550 20.43 -0.78 -7.92
N ILE A 551 20.37 -1.12 -6.63
CA ILE A 551 21.28 -2.07 -6.01
C ILE A 551 20.49 -3.28 -5.54
N THR A 552 20.86 -4.48 -5.98
CA THR A 552 20.29 -5.75 -5.50
C THR A 552 21.36 -6.55 -4.77
N ASP A 553 20.98 -7.66 -4.14
CA ASP A 553 21.96 -8.62 -3.58
C ASP A 553 22.91 -9.19 -4.65
N GLY A 554 22.51 -9.09 -5.92
CA GLY A 554 23.33 -9.45 -7.09
C GLY A 554 24.24 -8.35 -7.63
N GLY A 555 24.19 -7.13 -7.05
CA GLY A 555 24.99 -5.97 -7.47
C GLY A 555 24.17 -4.84 -8.09
N LEU A 556 24.85 -3.90 -8.74
CA LEU A 556 24.27 -2.72 -9.35
C LEU A 556 23.57 -3.07 -10.67
N VAL A 557 22.35 -2.55 -10.87
CA VAL A 557 21.48 -2.82 -12.03
C VAL A 557 21.11 -1.52 -12.72
N ASP A 558 21.37 -1.42 -14.01
CA ASP A 558 20.77 -0.41 -14.89
C ASP A 558 19.43 -0.95 -15.39
N VAL A 559 18.33 -0.42 -14.84
CA VAL A 559 16.97 -0.90 -15.14
C VAL A 559 16.55 -0.55 -16.57
N ARG A 560 17.03 0.57 -17.13
CA ARG A 560 16.70 0.94 -18.52
C ARG A 560 17.31 -0.02 -19.54
N ARG A 561 18.53 -0.51 -19.25
CA ARG A 561 19.25 -1.48 -20.09
C ARG A 561 18.92 -2.92 -19.73
N PHE A 562 18.27 -3.11 -18.58
CA PHE A 562 17.96 -4.41 -17.99
C PHE A 562 19.20 -5.31 -17.89
N GLU A 563 20.28 -4.76 -17.32
CA GLU A 563 21.56 -5.47 -17.14
C GLU A 563 22.28 -5.06 -15.85
N ARG A 564 23.13 -5.96 -15.35
CA ARG A 564 24.06 -5.61 -14.27
C ARG A 564 25.20 -4.78 -14.82
N VAL A 565 25.59 -3.74 -14.08
CA VAL A 565 26.67 -2.84 -14.43
C VAL A 565 27.73 -2.79 -13.32
N PRO A 566 29.02 -2.58 -13.66
CA PRO A 566 30.04 -2.39 -12.65
C PRO A 566 29.80 -1.09 -11.87
N VAL A 567 30.24 -1.09 -10.60
CA VAL A 567 30.18 0.10 -9.74
C VAL A 567 31.17 1.15 -10.23
N GLU A 568 32.37 0.74 -10.61
CA GLU A 568 33.42 1.63 -11.16
C GLU A 568 33.17 1.93 -12.64
N LEU A 569 33.56 3.15 -13.03
CA LEU A 569 33.43 3.66 -14.41
C LEU A 569 34.69 3.42 -15.22
#